data_a3984a4d02d3a7d383f54880864bef77
#
_entry.id   a3984a4d02d3a7d383f54880864bef77
#
_cell.length_a   1.000
_cell.length_b   1.000
_cell.length_c   1.000
_cell.angle_alpha   90.00
_cell.angle_beta   90.00
_cell.angle_gamma   90.00
#
_symmetry.space_group_name_H-M   'P 1'
#
loop_
_entity.id
_entity.type
_entity.pdbx_description
1 polymer ?
#
loop_
_entity_poly.entity_id
_entity_poly.type
_entity_poly.pdbx_seq_one_letter_code
_entity_poly.pdbx_strand_id
1 'polypeptide(L)'
;TGASSGIGRALAQKFSDEGWKVAISARRQNLLNEIAKEENIYAFPLDVTDENKVKEVFANILTVFKEVDLCVFCSGIYDPKLEQEINLNQIKKVIDINFFGVLNCIKSVEEYFKNKKNGHISIVSSVAAYRGLPNSSGYGPSKAALTNLTESLYFDFKKHNVRISLVSPGFIK
;
A
#
# COMPACT_ATOMS: atom_id res chain seq x y z
N THR A 1 -3.78 -2.07 1.34
CA THR A 1 -2.94 -2.25 2.53
C THR A 1 -2.89 -0.98 3.38
N GLY A 2 -2.39 -1.09 4.65
CA GLY A 2 -2.31 0.08 5.55
C GLY A 2 -3.68 0.54 6.07
N ALA A 3 -4.69 -0.31 6.08
CA ALA A 3 -6.08 0.05 6.31
C ALA A 3 -6.49 0.22 7.79
N SER A 4 -5.59 0.00 8.75
CA SER A 4 -5.95 0.12 10.18
C SER A 4 -6.13 1.57 10.66
N SER A 5 -5.78 2.58 9.86
CA SER A 5 -5.90 4.00 10.21
C SER A 5 -5.77 4.91 8.97
N GLY A 6 -5.99 6.22 9.14
CA GLY A 6 -5.69 7.26 8.15
C GLY A 6 -6.35 7.03 6.79
N ILE A 7 -5.60 7.31 5.72
CA ILE A 7 -6.06 7.23 4.33
C ILE A 7 -6.59 5.83 4.00
N GLY A 8 -5.86 4.77 4.39
CA GLY A 8 -6.25 3.40 4.07
C GLY A 8 -7.59 3.00 4.70
N ARG A 9 -7.87 3.44 5.95
CA ARG A 9 -9.16 3.22 6.61
C ARG A 9 -10.28 3.99 5.92
N ALA A 10 -10.05 5.27 5.63
CA ALA A 10 -11.05 6.12 4.99
C ALA A 10 -11.42 5.61 3.58
N LEU A 11 -10.42 5.13 2.82
CA LEU A 11 -10.67 4.53 1.52
C LEU A 11 -11.46 3.21 1.63
N ALA A 12 -11.14 2.35 2.60
CA ALA A 12 -11.87 1.11 2.81
C ALA A 12 -13.35 1.38 3.08
N GLN A 13 -13.64 2.33 3.97
CA GLN A 13 -15.00 2.75 4.25
C GLN A 13 -15.70 3.31 3.00
N LYS A 14 -15.06 4.25 2.31
CA LYS A 14 -15.64 4.87 1.11
C LYS A 14 -15.96 3.87 0.01
N PHE A 15 -15.08 2.89 -0.25
CA PHE A 15 -15.36 1.83 -1.22
C PHE A 15 -16.50 0.92 -0.77
N SER A 16 -16.58 0.58 0.52
CA SER A 16 -17.68 -0.20 1.07
C SER A 16 -19.02 0.52 0.91
N ASP A 17 -19.09 1.82 1.22
CA ASP A 17 -20.27 2.68 1.06
C ASP A 17 -20.75 2.75 -0.40
N GLU A 18 -19.82 2.59 -1.35
CA GLU A 18 -20.10 2.52 -2.79
C GLU A 18 -20.43 1.09 -3.29
N GLY A 19 -20.57 0.13 -2.38
CA GLY A 19 -20.97 -1.25 -2.69
C GLY A 19 -19.83 -2.16 -3.16
N TRP A 20 -18.56 -1.76 -3.04
CA TRP A 20 -17.43 -2.63 -3.34
C TRP A 20 -17.23 -3.66 -2.24
N LYS A 21 -16.80 -4.87 -2.62
CA LYS A 21 -16.20 -5.81 -1.67
C LYS A 21 -14.76 -5.41 -1.43
N VAL A 22 -14.38 -5.18 -0.17
CA VAL A 22 -13.11 -4.59 0.21
C VAL A 22 -12.30 -5.53 1.09
N ALA A 23 -11.15 -5.99 0.61
CA ALA A 23 -10.15 -6.67 1.43
C ALA A 23 -9.25 -5.62 2.09
N ILE A 24 -9.18 -5.63 3.42
CA ILE A 24 -8.34 -4.71 4.20
C ILE A 24 -7.19 -5.46 4.87
N SER A 25 -5.98 -4.89 4.78
CA SER A 25 -4.78 -5.49 5.38
C SER A 25 -3.97 -4.47 6.18
N ALA A 26 -3.53 -4.88 7.34
CA ALA A 26 -2.57 -4.20 8.21
C ALA A 26 -2.08 -5.16 9.32
N ARG A 27 -1.08 -4.75 10.10
CA ARG A 27 -0.54 -5.56 11.21
C ARG A 27 -1.48 -5.64 12.42
N ARG A 28 -2.24 -4.56 12.69
CA ARG A 28 -3.10 -4.43 13.89
C ARG A 28 -4.44 -5.10 13.65
N GLN A 29 -4.50 -6.41 13.94
CA GLN A 29 -5.69 -7.24 13.71
C GLN A 29 -6.93 -6.73 14.44
N ASN A 30 -6.80 -6.28 15.69
CA ASN A 30 -7.92 -5.73 16.46
C ASN A 30 -8.60 -4.56 15.73
N LEU A 31 -7.81 -3.62 15.18
CA LEU A 31 -8.35 -2.49 14.44
C LEU A 31 -8.96 -2.91 13.08
N LEU A 32 -8.39 -3.92 12.42
CA LEU A 32 -9.01 -4.46 11.21
C LEU A 32 -10.36 -5.11 11.51
N ASN A 33 -10.45 -5.86 12.60
CA ASN A 33 -11.70 -6.50 13.00
C ASN A 33 -12.80 -5.50 13.37
N GLU A 34 -12.43 -4.34 13.92
CA GLU A 34 -13.38 -3.25 14.17
C GLU A 34 -13.95 -2.67 12.86
N ILE A 35 -13.08 -2.48 11.87
CA ILE A 35 -13.47 -1.95 10.54
C ILE A 35 -14.27 -3.01 9.77
N ALA A 36 -13.92 -4.27 9.86
CA ALA A 36 -14.58 -5.38 9.19
C ALA A 36 -15.97 -5.76 9.80
N LYS A 37 -16.48 -4.98 10.76
CA LYS A 37 -17.90 -5.05 11.17
C LYS A 37 -18.83 -4.41 10.14
N GLU A 38 -18.28 -3.55 9.31
CA GLU A 38 -19.01 -2.95 8.20
C GLU A 38 -19.29 -3.99 7.11
N GLU A 39 -20.43 -3.86 6.47
CA GLU A 39 -20.80 -4.74 5.36
C GLU A 39 -19.78 -4.63 4.22
N ASN A 40 -19.49 -5.74 3.56
CA ASN A 40 -18.54 -5.84 2.44
C ASN A 40 -17.06 -5.59 2.78
N ILE A 41 -16.66 -5.46 4.04
CA ILE A 41 -15.27 -5.33 4.44
C ILE A 41 -14.75 -6.62 5.06
N TYR A 42 -13.62 -7.13 4.56
CA TYR A 42 -13.02 -8.39 4.97
C TYR A 42 -11.58 -8.16 5.45
N ALA A 43 -11.28 -8.59 6.68
CA ALA A 43 -9.97 -8.39 7.31
C ALA A 43 -8.98 -9.52 6.98
N PHE A 44 -7.79 -9.13 6.50
CA PHE A 44 -6.66 -10.01 6.24
C PHE A 44 -5.41 -9.45 6.93
N PRO A 45 -5.10 -9.88 8.16
CA PRO A 45 -3.92 -9.39 8.89
C PRO A 45 -2.63 -9.67 8.12
N LEU A 46 -1.76 -8.65 8.01
CA LEU A 46 -0.56 -8.72 7.19
C LEU A 46 0.51 -7.75 7.68
N ASP A 47 1.75 -8.25 7.82
CA ASP A 47 2.94 -7.42 7.79
C ASP A 47 3.49 -7.44 6.35
N VAL A 48 3.54 -6.28 5.72
CA VAL A 48 3.99 -6.15 4.32
C VAL A 48 5.50 -6.41 4.15
N THR A 49 6.27 -6.44 5.23
CA THR A 49 7.71 -6.77 5.20
C THR A 49 7.97 -8.27 5.08
N ASP A 50 6.97 -9.11 5.36
CA ASP A 50 7.04 -10.56 5.17
C ASP A 50 6.55 -10.94 3.75
N GLU A 51 7.49 -11.13 2.82
CA GLU A 51 7.20 -11.45 1.42
C GLU A 51 6.35 -12.72 1.27
N ASN A 52 6.62 -13.76 2.06
CA ASN A 52 5.88 -15.01 1.96
C ASN A 52 4.44 -14.85 2.45
N LYS A 53 4.27 -14.11 3.54
CA LYS A 53 2.94 -13.81 4.08
C LYS A 53 2.13 -12.92 3.13
N VAL A 54 2.75 -11.99 2.43
CA VAL A 54 2.10 -11.16 1.40
C VAL A 54 1.54 -12.05 0.29
N LYS A 55 2.31 -13.00 -0.23
CA LYS A 55 1.86 -13.96 -1.27
C LYS A 55 0.70 -14.82 -0.76
N GLU A 56 0.82 -15.38 0.45
CA GLU A 56 -0.21 -16.20 1.07
C GLU A 56 -1.53 -15.41 1.23
N VAL A 57 -1.45 -14.21 1.77
CA VAL A 57 -2.63 -13.37 2.01
C VAL A 57 -3.31 -12.99 0.70
N PHE A 58 -2.56 -12.65 -0.35
CA PHE A 58 -3.16 -12.35 -1.65
C PHE A 58 -3.86 -13.58 -2.26
N ALA A 59 -3.27 -14.75 -2.16
CA ALA A 59 -3.92 -16.00 -2.58
C ALA A 59 -5.22 -16.27 -1.81
N ASN A 60 -5.24 -16.02 -0.49
CA ASN A 60 -6.44 -16.14 0.32
C ASN A 60 -7.52 -15.12 -0.08
N ILE A 61 -7.14 -13.88 -0.40
CA ILE A 61 -8.08 -12.87 -0.93
C ILE A 61 -8.72 -13.36 -2.22
N LEU A 62 -7.94 -13.90 -3.17
CA LEU A 62 -8.47 -14.46 -4.41
C LEU A 62 -9.41 -15.65 -4.19
N THR A 63 -9.18 -16.45 -3.15
CA THR A 63 -10.07 -17.56 -2.80
C THR A 63 -11.45 -17.04 -2.36
N VAL A 64 -11.50 -15.94 -1.60
CA VAL A 64 -12.74 -15.34 -1.08
C VAL A 64 -13.45 -14.51 -2.16
N PHE A 65 -12.71 -13.68 -2.89
CA PHE A 65 -13.29 -12.68 -3.80
C PHE A 65 -13.44 -13.19 -5.23
N LYS A 66 -12.72 -14.25 -5.61
CA LYS A 66 -12.58 -14.78 -6.97
C LYS A 66 -11.84 -13.83 -7.92
N GLU A 67 -12.14 -12.55 -7.87
CA GLU A 67 -11.49 -11.51 -8.67
C GLU A 67 -11.12 -10.30 -7.82
N VAL A 68 -10.04 -9.62 -8.25
CA VAL A 68 -9.60 -8.34 -7.70
C VAL A 68 -9.40 -7.38 -8.88
N ASP A 69 -10.01 -6.18 -8.79
CA ASP A 69 -9.96 -5.17 -9.84
C ASP A 69 -9.03 -4.01 -9.49
N LEU A 70 -8.91 -3.72 -8.17
CA LEU A 70 -8.12 -2.61 -7.67
C LEU A 70 -7.30 -3.06 -6.45
N CYS A 71 -6.01 -2.79 -6.48
CA CYS A 71 -5.14 -2.84 -5.30
C CYS A 71 -4.66 -1.45 -4.93
N VAL A 72 -4.87 -1.04 -3.67
CA VAL A 72 -4.35 0.21 -3.12
C VAL A 72 -3.28 -0.09 -2.08
N PHE A 73 -2.04 0.29 -2.36
CA PHE A 73 -0.90 0.10 -1.46
C PHE A 73 -0.63 1.38 -0.70
N CYS A 74 -1.18 1.46 0.52
CA CYS A 74 -1.15 2.62 1.42
C CYS A 74 -0.31 2.39 2.67
N SER A 75 0.36 1.23 2.79
CA SER A 75 1.22 0.93 3.94
C SER A 75 2.38 1.90 4.02
N GLY A 76 2.62 2.42 5.23
CA GLY A 76 3.75 3.29 5.47
C GLY A 76 3.77 3.78 6.92
N ILE A 77 4.95 4.16 7.36
CA ILE A 77 5.17 4.80 8.66
C ILE A 77 5.91 6.12 8.47
N TYR A 78 5.62 7.06 9.34
CA TYR A 78 6.33 8.32 9.47
C TYR A 78 6.21 8.82 10.91
N ASP A 79 7.33 9.11 11.53
CA ASP A 79 7.40 9.79 12.83
C ASP A 79 8.49 10.86 12.78
N PRO A 80 8.11 12.15 12.63
CA PRO A 80 9.07 13.25 12.52
C PRO A 80 9.98 13.41 13.75
N LYS A 81 9.57 12.91 14.92
CA LYS A 81 10.40 12.95 16.13
C LYS A 81 11.56 11.98 16.07
N LEU A 82 11.38 10.85 15.37
CA LEU A 82 12.41 9.83 15.19
C LEU A 82 13.34 10.13 14.01
N GLU A 83 13.04 11.15 13.22
CA GLU A 83 13.82 11.55 12.03
C GLU A 83 14.44 12.96 12.16
N GLN A 84 14.51 13.52 13.39
CA GLN A 84 15.16 14.81 13.67
C GLN A 84 16.69 14.75 13.46
N GLU A 85 17.27 13.58 13.70
CA GLU A 85 18.69 13.29 13.49
C GLU A 85 18.84 12.11 12.52
N ILE A 86 20.03 11.96 11.93
CA ILE A 86 20.33 10.81 11.07
C ILE A 86 20.43 9.54 11.94
N ASN A 87 19.37 8.75 11.94
CA ASN A 87 19.30 7.46 12.62
C ASN A 87 19.18 6.33 11.59
N LEU A 88 20.29 5.62 11.35
CA LEU A 88 20.36 4.57 10.34
C LEU A 88 19.35 3.44 10.58
N ASN A 89 19.11 3.06 11.83
CA ASN A 89 18.15 1.99 12.13
C ASN A 89 16.72 2.44 11.84
N GLN A 90 16.36 3.68 12.16
CA GLN A 90 15.05 4.25 11.83
C GLN A 90 14.88 4.39 10.31
N ILE A 91 15.89 4.90 9.61
CA ILE A 91 15.87 5.02 8.14
C ILE A 91 15.67 3.64 7.49
N LYS A 92 16.45 2.63 7.89
CA LYS A 92 16.29 1.26 7.39
C LYS A 92 14.87 0.74 7.61
N LYS A 93 14.30 0.90 8.83
CA LYS A 93 12.95 0.49 9.16
C LYS A 93 11.90 1.19 8.29
N VAL A 94 12.06 2.50 8.05
CA VAL A 94 11.14 3.27 7.20
C VAL A 94 11.22 2.80 5.74
N ILE A 95 12.42 2.61 5.21
CA ILE A 95 12.63 2.10 3.85
C ILE A 95 12.05 0.68 3.71
N ASP A 96 12.28 -0.18 4.68
CA ASP A 96 11.79 -1.56 4.66
C ASP A 96 10.26 -1.61 4.58
N ILE A 97 9.57 -0.85 5.42
CA ILE A 97 8.10 -0.83 5.42
C ILE A 97 7.53 -0.06 4.23
N ASN A 98 8.02 1.16 3.99
CA ASN A 98 7.40 2.09 3.04
C ASN A 98 7.73 1.76 1.58
N PHE A 99 8.90 1.17 1.32
CA PHE A 99 9.36 0.83 -0.03
C PHE A 99 9.32 -0.69 -0.28
N PHE A 100 10.12 -1.48 0.46
CA PHE A 100 10.15 -2.93 0.23
C PHE A 100 8.81 -3.59 0.54
N GLY A 101 8.11 -3.18 1.61
CA GLY A 101 6.78 -3.70 1.91
C GLY A 101 5.76 -3.43 0.80
N VAL A 102 5.81 -2.26 0.16
CA VAL A 102 4.96 -1.96 -1.01
C VAL A 102 5.41 -2.78 -2.23
N LEU A 103 6.72 -2.93 -2.44
CA LEU A 103 7.27 -3.74 -3.53
C LEU A 103 6.86 -5.21 -3.41
N ASN A 104 6.88 -5.79 -2.20
CA ASN A 104 6.38 -7.14 -1.93
C ASN A 104 4.91 -7.28 -2.35
N CYS A 105 4.08 -6.27 -2.01
CA CYS A 105 2.67 -6.26 -2.41
C CYS A 105 2.51 -6.16 -3.94
N ILE A 106 3.27 -5.30 -4.62
CA ILE A 106 3.25 -5.20 -6.08
C ILE A 106 3.64 -6.54 -6.71
N LYS A 107 4.72 -7.15 -6.22
CA LYS A 107 5.22 -8.43 -6.73
C LYS A 107 4.21 -9.56 -6.58
N SER A 108 3.46 -9.58 -5.47
CA SER A 108 2.45 -10.62 -5.23
C SER A 108 1.26 -10.56 -6.20
N VAL A 109 0.91 -9.37 -6.71
CA VAL A 109 -0.24 -9.16 -7.61
C VAL A 109 0.15 -9.06 -9.08
N GLU A 110 1.45 -8.94 -9.38
CA GLU A 110 1.97 -8.66 -10.72
C GLU A 110 1.49 -9.67 -11.76
N GLU A 111 1.74 -10.96 -11.52
CA GLU A 111 1.37 -12.02 -12.44
C GLU A 111 -0.14 -12.15 -12.63
N TYR A 112 -0.89 -12.02 -11.53
CA TYR A 112 -2.35 -12.04 -11.56
C TYR A 112 -2.91 -10.96 -12.51
N PHE A 113 -2.51 -9.70 -12.34
CA PHE A 113 -3.00 -8.62 -13.18
C PHE A 113 -2.52 -8.71 -14.64
N LYS A 114 -1.25 -9.12 -14.86
CA LYS A 114 -0.72 -9.34 -16.21
C LYS A 114 -1.48 -10.43 -16.97
N ASN A 115 -1.86 -11.51 -16.29
CA ASN A 115 -2.66 -12.59 -16.88
C ASN A 115 -4.12 -12.20 -17.09
N LYS A 116 -4.73 -11.48 -16.12
CA LYS A 116 -6.08 -10.93 -16.24
C LYS A 116 -6.21 -9.90 -17.36
N LYS A 117 -5.12 -9.22 -17.73
CA LYS A 117 -5.06 -8.13 -18.74
C LYS A 117 -6.05 -7.00 -18.45
N ASN A 118 -6.35 -6.79 -17.20
CA ASN A 118 -7.24 -5.75 -16.68
C ASN A 118 -6.97 -5.52 -15.21
N GLY A 119 -7.18 -4.30 -14.73
CA GLY A 119 -7.10 -3.95 -13.33
C GLY A 119 -6.30 -2.69 -13.07
N HIS A 120 -6.22 -2.33 -11.79
CA HIS A 120 -5.58 -1.11 -11.38
C HIS A 120 -4.76 -1.31 -10.10
N ILE A 121 -3.51 -0.89 -10.13
CA ILE A 121 -2.62 -0.81 -8.97
C ILE A 121 -2.42 0.66 -8.63
N SER A 122 -2.83 1.08 -7.44
CA SER A 122 -2.66 2.44 -6.93
C SER A 122 -1.66 2.45 -5.77
N ILE A 123 -0.64 3.27 -5.87
CA ILE A 123 0.44 3.40 -4.88
C ILE A 123 0.32 4.75 -4.20
N VAL A 124 0.27 4.75 -2.86
CA VAL A 124 0.20 5.98 -2.08
C VAL A 124 1.60 6.44 -1.70
N SER A 125 2.06 7.48 -2.38
CA SER A 125 3.29 8.20 -2.10
C SER A 125 3.03 9.40 -1.18
N SER A 126 3.66 10.54 -1.43
CA SER A 126 3.53 11.79 -0.68
C SER A 126 4.11 12.96 -1.47
N VAL A 127 3.71 14.19 -1.17
CA VAL A 127 4.42 15.39 -1.64
C VAL A 127 5.87 15.45 -1.16
N ALA A 128 6.21 14.75 -0.06
CA ALA A 128 7.59 14.58 0.40
C ALA A 128 8.50 13.82 -0.60
N ALA A 129 7.91 13.17 -1.60
CA ALA A 129 8.66 12.52 -2.68
C ALA A 129 9.27 13.52 -3.68
N TYR A 130 8.68 14.69 -3.83
CA TYR A 130 9.12 15.69 -4.80
C TYR A 130 10.24 16.59 -4.29
N ARG A 131 10.31 16.76 -2.97
CA ARG A 131 11.31 17.62 -2.34
C ARG A 131 11.57 17.19 -0.90
N GLY A 132 12.85 17.24 -0.47
CA GLY A 132 13.21 16.97 0.91
C GLY A 132 12.51 17.92 1.88
N LEU A 133 11.95 17.36 2.93
CA LEU A 133 11.30 18.08 4.02
C LEU A 133 12.12 17.92 5.31
N PRO A 134 12.06 18.87 6.25
CA PRO A 134 12.67 18.70 7.57
C PRO A 134 12.15 17.43 8.25
N ASN A 135 13.00 16.78 9.03
CA ASN A 135 12.68 15.58 9.80
C ASN A 135 12.09 14.44 8.95
N SER A 136 12.60 14.26 7.74
CA SER A 136 12.07 13.30 6.75
C SER A 136 13.20 12.53 6.05
N SER A 137 14.27 12.22 6.80
CA SER A 137 15.49 11.60 6.26
C SER A 137 15.29 10.16 5.76
N GLY A 138 14.34 9.44 6.29
CA GLY A 138 13.91 8.12 5.81
C GLY A 138 12.63 8.17 5.00
N TYR A 139 11.65 8.93 5.48
CA TYR A 139 10.32 9.01 4.87
C TYR A 139 10.36 9.59 3.44
N GLY A 140 10.93 10.79 3.27
CA GLY A 140 11.04 11.43 1.96
C GLY A 140 11.70 10.53 0.91
N PRO A 141 12.92 10.02 1.15
CA PRO A 141 13.55 9.05 0.25
C PRO A 141 12.72 7.80 -0.04
N SER A 142 12.02 7.23 0.96
CA SER A 142 11.15 6.07 0.73
C SER A 142 10.01 6.37 -0.25
N LYS A 143 9.43 7.56 -0.17
CA LYS A 143 8.34 8.00 -1.06
C LYS A 143 8.86 8.42 -2.44
N ALA A 144 10.04 9.00 -2.53
CA ALA A 144 10.71 9.29 -3.82
C ALA A 144 11.03 7.99 -4.57
N ALA A 145 11.51 6.97 -3.87
CA ALA A 145 11.74 5.65 -4.45
C ALA A 145 10.46 5.02 -5.01
N LEU A 146 9.31 5.13 -4.31
CA LEU A 146 8.01 4.67 -4.82
C LEU A 146 7.57 5.43 -6.08
N THR A 147 7.83 6.74 -6.14
CA THR A 147 7.51 7.55 -7.32
C THR A 147 8.28 7.06 -8.53
N ASN A 148 9.60 6.94 -8.43
CA ASN A 148 10.44 6.44 -9.50
C ASN A 148 10.09 5.00 -9.91
N LEU A 149 9.85 4.11 -8.94
CA LEU A 149 9.41 2.74 -9.18
C LEU A 149 8.09 2.70 -9.98
N THR A 150 7.11 3.52 -9.60
CA THR A 150 5.81 3.55 -10.26
C THR A 150 5.94 3.98 -11.73
N GLU A 151 6.76 5.00 -12.01
CA GLU A 151 7.07 5.47 -13.36
C GLU A 151 7.75 4.37 -14.19
N SER A 152 8.71 3.66 -13.60
CA SER A 152 9.41 2.55 -14.26
C SER A 152 8.46 1.40 -14.59
N LEU A 153 7.59 1.01 -13.66
CA LEU A 153 6.64 -0.08 -13.84
C LEU A 153 5.48 0.27 -14.79
N TYR A 154 5.22 1.56 -15.01
CA TYR A 154 4.13 2.00 -15.87
C TYR A 154 4.18 1.36 -17.27
N PHE A 155 5.35 1.34 -17.88
CA PHE A 155 5.51 0.78 -19.23
C PHE A 155 5.27 -0.73 -19.26
N ASP A 156 5.68 -1.46 -18.22
CA ASP A 156 5.52 -2.92 -18.15
C ASP A 156 4.07 -3.29 -17.91
N PHE A 157 3.38 -2.64 -17.00
CA PHE A 157 1.95 -2.90 -16.73
C PHE A 157 1.05 -2.46 -17.89
N LYS A 158 1.38 -1.33 -18.56
CA LYS A 158 0.63 -0.84 -19.72
C LYS A 158 0.58 -1.85 -20.86
N LYS A 159 1.67 -2.60 -21.14
CA LYS A 159 1.70 -3.65 -22.16
C LYS A 159 0.67 -4.75 -21.91
N HIS A 160 0.26 -4.93 -20.67
CA HIS A 160 -0.73 -5.91 -20.22
C HIS A 160 -2.11 -5.32 -19.98
N ASN A 161 -2.38 -4.08 -20.41
CA ASN A 161 -3.63 -3.36 -20.16
C ASN A 161 -3.96 -3.21 -18.67
N VAL A 162 -2.94 -3.11 -17.81
CA VAL A 162 -3.07 -2.87 -16.37
C VAL A 162 -2.73 -1.43 -16.07
N ARG A 163 -3.61 -0.72 -15.37
CA ARG A 163 -3.35 0.64 -14.91
C ARG A 163 -2.46 0.60 -13.67
N ILE A 164 -1.44 1.43 -13.64
CA ILE A 164 -0.70 1.74 -12.42
C ILE A 164 -0.77 3.25 -12.20
N SER A 165 -1.00 3.68 -10.97
CA SER A 165 -1.09 5.09 -10.61
C SER A 165 -0.39 5.40 -9.30
N LEU A 166 0.09 6.63 -9.20
CA LEU A 166 0.69 7.19 -8.00
C LEU A 166 -0.24 8.26 -7.44
N VAL A 167 -0.52 8.19 -6.14
CA VAL A 167 -1.26 9.22 -5.40
C VAL A 167 -0.29 9.87 -4.44
N SER A 168 -0.11 11.18 -4.55
CA SER A 168 0.83 11.95 -3.72
C SER A 168 0.06 12.94 -2.82
N PRO A 169 -0.48 12.48 -1.68
CA PRO A 169 -1.19 13.36 -0.76
C PRO A 169 -0.27 14.43 -0.17
N GLY A 170 -0.85 15.60 0.10
CA GLY A 170 -0.24 16.62 0.94
C GLY A 170 -0.42 16.29 2.43
N PHE A 171 -0.49 17.34 3.26
CA PHE A 171 -0.80 17.18 4.67
C PHE A 171 -2.29 16.85 4.85
N ILE A 172 -2.55 15.67 5.40
CA ILE A 172 -3.90 15.18 5.68
C ILE A 172 -4.15 15.37 7.18
N LYS A 173 -5.31 15.95 7.53
CA LYS A 173 -5.77 16.11 8.91
C LYS A 173 -6.42 14.83 9.42
#